data_c9e28b423c3a7e13794b9ac4a389a1b0
#
_entry.id   c9e28b423c3a7e13794b9ac4a389a1b0
#
_cell.length_a   1.000
_cell.length_b   1.000
_cell.length_c   1.000
_cell.angle_alpha   90.00
_cell.angle_beta   90.00
_cell.angle_gamma   90.00
#
_symmetry.space_group_name_H-M   'P 1'
#
loop_
_entity.id
_entity.type
_entity.pdbx_description
1 polymer ?
#
loop_
_entity_poly.entity_id
_entity_poly.type
_entity_poly.pdbx_seq_one_letter_code
_entity_poly.pdbx_strand_id
1 'polypeptide(L)'
;MFMNKDQNLINEFAIKTLKENLNVMYAQIWREGQLTAEYKRMPVKTRLNTWSACKGVVSCAVGIALDEGLIHLDEKIVDIFPEYAPEKQKDILVM
;
A
#
# COMPACT_ATOMS: atom_id res chain seq x y z
N MET A 1 26.29 -4.76 -7.54
CA MET A 1 26.91 -4.35 -6.26
C MET A 1 25.95 -4.42 -5.10
N PHE A 2 24.88 -3.63 -5.10
CA PHE A 2 23.89 -3.69 -4.01
C PHE A 2 23.07 -4.99 -4.00
N MET A 3 22.86 -5.61 -5.14
CA MET A 3 21.99 -6.78 -5.26
C MET A 3 22.47 -7.96 -4.40
N ASN A 4 23.78 -8.26 -4.37
CA ASN A 4 24.28 -9.36 -3.54
C ASN A 4 24.15 -9.07 -2.04
N LYS A 5 24.44 -7.85 -1.62
CA LYS A 5 24.29 -7.45 -0.21
C LYS A 5 22.82 -7.47 0.21
N ASP A 6 21.97 -6.94 -0.65
CA ASP A 6 20.53 -6.87 -0.37
C ASP A 6 19.90 -8.27 -0.35
N GLN A 7 20.34 -9.15 -1.26
CA GLN A 7 19.85 -10.53 -1.26
C GLN A 7 20.29 -11.28 0.01
N ASN A 8 21.52 -11.08 0.48
CA ASN A 8 21.97 -11.67 1.72
C ASN A 8 21.17 -11.13 2.91
N LEU A 9 20.92 -9.83 2.94
CA LEU A 9 20.17 -9.19 3.99
C LEU A 9 18.73 -9.74 4.04
N ILE A 10 18.07 -9.86 2.91
CA ILE A 10 16.69 -10.35 2.85
C ILE A 10 16.63 -11.85 3.17
N ASN A 11 17.66 -12.62 2.83
CA ASN A 11 17.76 -14.02 3.20
C ASN A 11 17.89 -14.19 4.71
N GLU A 12 18.71 -13.39 5.37
CA GLU A 12 18.83 -13.38 6.83
C GLU A 12 17.51 -12.99 7.50
N PHE A 13 16.85 -11.97 6.96
CA PHE A 13 15.53 -11.55 7.42
C PHE A 13 14.52 -12.69 7.30
N ALA A 14 14.48 -13.37 6.16
CA ALA A 14 13.57 -14.49 5.94
C ALA A 14 13.81 -15.63 6.93
N ILE A 15 15.07 -16.02 7.15
CA ILE A 15 15.41 -17.05 8.11
C ILE A 15 14.96 -16.66 9.52
N LYS A 16 15.22 -15.43 9.91
CA LYS A 16 14.85 -14.94 11.25
C LYS A 16 13.33 -14.93 11.44
N THR A 17 12.58 -14.48 10.45
CA THR A 17 11.11 -14.46 10.53
C THR A 17 10.53 -15.86 10.64
N LEU A 18 11.12 -16.86 9.95
CA LEU A 18 10.70 -18.25 10.04
C LEU A 18 10.99 -18.82 11.43
N LYS A 19 12.16 -18.52 12.00
CA LYS A 19 12.54 -18.98 13.35
C LYS A 19 11.63 -18.41 14.43
N GLU A 20 11.16 -17.18 14.26
CA GLU A 20 10.30 -16.49 15.21
C GLU A 20 8.80 -16.70 14.93
N ASN A 21 8.45 -17.57 13.99
CA ASN A 21 7.06 -17.85 13.59
C ASN A 21 6.29 -16.61 13.14
N LEU A 22 6.95 -15.69 12.47
CA LEU A 22 6.31 -14.53 11.87
C LEU A 22 5.84 -14.86 10.46
N ASN A 23 4.60 -14.49 10.13
CA ASN A 23 4.01 -14.77 8.84
C ASN A 23 4.33 -13.66 7.84
N VAL A 24 5.55 -13.64 7.34
CA VAL A 24 5.94 -12.73 6.27
C VAL A 24 5.84 -13.48 4.93
N MET A 25 4.94 -13.06 4.06
CA MET A 25 4.69 -13.73 2.78
C MET A 25 5.56 -13.19 1.66
N TYR A 26 5.79 -11.89 1.64
CA TYR A 26 6.60 -11.23 0.63
C TYR A 26 7.42 -10.13 1.29
N ALA A 27 8.65 -9.96 0.84
CA ALA A 27 9.48 -8.83 1.21
C ALA A 27 10.31 -8.41 0.01
N GLN A 28 10.53 -7.12 -0.15
CA GLN A 28 11.29 -6.56 -1.25
C GLN A 28 12.18 -5.44 -0.76
N ILE A 29 13.35 -5.32 -1.36
CA ILE A 29 14.24 -4.17 -1.17
C ILE A 29 14.32 -3.43 -2.49
N TRP A 30 13.99 -2.15 -2.45
CA TRP A 30 14.07 -1.24 -3.60
C TRP A 30 15.10 -0.17 -3.31
N ARG A 31 15.97 0.10 -4.28
CA ARG A 31 16.94 1.19 -4.21
C ARG A 31 16.89 1.98 -5.50
N GLU A 32 16.70 3.28 -5.37
CA GLU A 32 16.69 4.20 -6.52
C GLU A 32 15.71 3.74 -7.63
N GLY A 33 14.55 3.26 -7.23
CA GLY A 33 13.53 2.80 -8.15
C GLY A 33 13.75 1.41 -8.75
N GLN A 34 14.76 0.67 -8.29
CA GLN A 34 15.04 -0.68 -8.77
C GLN A 34 14.86 -1.73 -7.68
N LEU A 35 14.29 -2.86 -8.04
CA LEU A 35 14.17 -4.00 -7.15
C LEU A 35 15.54 -4.68 -7.04
N THR A 36 16.13 -4.67 -5.83
CA THR A 36 17.47 -5.24 -5.61
C THR A 36 17.43 -6.59 -4.93
N ALA A 37 16.38 -6.89 -4.17
CA ALA A 37 16.20 -8.18 -3.50
C ALA A 37 14.74 -8.48 -3.26
N GLU A 38 14.41 -9.75 -3.21
CA GLU A 38 13.04 -10.20 -3.05
C GLU A 38 12.98 -11.52 -2.28
N TYR A 39 11.99 -11.63 -1.41
CA TYR A 39 11.66 -12.86 -0.70
C TYR A 39 10.18 -13.19 -0.94
N LYS A 40 9.92 -14.41 -1.37
CA LYS A 40 8.56 -14.92 -1.59
C LYS A 40 8.41 -16.25 -0.87
N ARG A 41 7.50 -16.30 0.07
CA ARG A 41 7.15 -17.54 0.75
C ARG A 41 6.09 -18.34 -0.02
N MET A 42 5.23 -17.63 -0.75
CA MET A 42 4.14 -18.20 -1.53
C MET A 42 4.56 -18.41 -2.99
N PRO A 43 3.91 -19.33 -3.71
CA PRO A 43 4.15 -19.49 -5.14
C PRO A 43 3.98 -18.19 -5.92
N VAL A 44 4.71 -18.07 -7.03
CA VAL A 44 4.60 -16.91 -7.93
C VAL A 44 3.15 -16.76 -8.37
N LYS A 45 2.67 -15.53 -8.47
CA LYS A 45 1.29 -15.17 -8.84
C LYS A 45 0.23 -15.47 -7.79
N THR A 46 0.60 -15.86 -6.57
CA THR A 46 -0.36 -15.94 -5.48
C THR A 46 -0.81 -14.53 -5.11
N ARG A 47 -2.10 -14.31 -5.08
CA ARG A 47 -2.69 -13.03 -4.66
C ARG A 47 -3.03 -13.09 -3.18
N LEU A 48 -2.61 -12.08 -2.46
CA LEU A 48 -2.89 -11.96 -1.03
C LEU A 48 -3.74 -10.71 -0.80
N ASN A 49 -4.61 -10.81 0.20
CA ASN A 49 -5.39 -9.66 0.62
C ASN A 49 -4.45 -8.68 1.36
N THR A 50 -4.38 -7.46 0.87
CA THR A 50 -3.52 -6.42 1.46
C THR A 50 -4.19 -5.67 2.62
N TRP A 51 -5.48 -5.93 2.86
CA TRP A 51 -6.25 -5.28 3.92
C TRP A 51 -6.09 -3.75 3.85
N SER A 52 -5.87 -3.11 4.98
CA SER A 52 -5.78 -1.65 5.04
C SER A 52 -4.59 -1.04 4.28
N ALA A 53 -3.63 -1.84 3.81
CA ALA A 53 -2.53 -1.31 2.98
C ALA A 53 -3.05 -0.69 1.67
N CYS A 54 -4.20 -1.16 1.16
CA CYS A 54 -4.80 -0.58 -0.04
C CYS A 54 -5.25 0.87 0.13
N LYS A 55 -5.42 1.35 1.36
CA LYS A 55 -5.75 2.76 1.61
C LYS A 55 -4.69 3.72 1.09
N GLY A 56 -3.43 3.29 1.09
CA GLY A 56 -2.35 4.08 0.49
C GLY A 56 -2.54 4.25 -1.02
N VAL A 57 -2.97 3.19 -1.71
CA VAL A 57 -3.27 3.25 -3.14
C VAL A 57 -4.44 4.19 -3.42
N VAL A 58 -5.50 4.11 -2.62
CA VAL A 58 -6.66 5.00 -2.74
C VAL A 58 -6.25 6.45 -2.51
N SER A 59 -5.40 6.69 -1.52
CA SER A 59 -4.87 8.04 -1.24
C SER A 59 -4.12 8.61 -2.45
N CYS A 60 -3.32 7.79 -3.12
CA CYS A 60 -2.62 8.22 -4.35
C CYS A 60 -3.62 8.55 -5.47
N ALA A 61 -4.68 7.76 -5.61
CA ALA A 61 -5.73 8.02 -6.61
C ALA A 61 -6.44 9.34 -6.33
N VAL A 62 -6.72 9.64 -5.06
CA VAL A 62 -7.30 10.93 -4.65
C VAL A 62 -6.35 12.08 -5.00
N GLY A 63 -5.05 11.90 -4.75
CA GLY A 63 -4.03 12.89 -5.10
C GLY A 63 -4.00 13.19 -6.60
N ILE A 64 -4.11 12.17 -7.44
CA ILE A 64 -4.18 12.34 -8.90
C ILE A 64 -5.44 13.11 -9.29
N ALA A 65 -6.58 12.77 -8.70
CA ALA A 65 -7.84 13.47 -8.98
C ALA A 65 -7.78 14.95 -8.58
N LEU A 66 -7.11 15.26 -7.45
CA LEU A 66 -6.87 16.65 -7.03
C LEU A 66 -6.00 17.38 -8.04
N ASP A 67 -4.93 16.74 -8.50
CA ASP A 67 -4.00 17.33 -9.46
C ASP A 67 -4.68 17.61 -10.81
N GLU A 68 -5.59 16.75 -11.21
CA GLU A 68 -6.38 16.92 -12.45
C GLU A 68 -7.58 17.86 -12.29
N GLY A 69 -7.81 18.41 -11.11
CA GLY A 69 -8.90 19.34 -10.85
C GLY A 69 -10.29 18.69 -10.79
N LEU A 70 -10.35 17.38 -10.65
CA LEU A 70 -11.63 16.64 -10.61
C LEU A 70 -12.32 16.76 -9.25
N ILE A 71 -11.56 16.94 -8.19
CA ILE A 71 -12.05 17.12 -6.82
C ILE A 71 -11.23 18.18 -6.11
N HIS A 72 -11.75 18.68 -4.99
CA HIS A 72 -11.08 19.66 -4.14
C HIS A 72 -11.09 19.18 -2.69
N LEU A 73 -10.06 19.56 -1.93
CA LEU A 73 -9.91 19.10 -0.53
C LEU A 73 -11.04 19.61 0.38
N ASP A 74 -11.61 20.75 0.08
CA ASP A 74 -12.70 21.35 0.84
C ASP A 74 -14.09 20.89 0.40
N GLU A 75 -14.19 19.99 -0.57
CA GLU A 75 -15.47 19.40 -0.94
C GLU A 75 -15.97 18.46 0.15
N LYS A 76 -17.29 18.44 0.32
CA LYS A 76 -17.94 17.50 1.23
C LYS A 76 -18.24 16.21 0.49
N ILE A 77 -18.04 15.08 1.15
CA ILE A 77 -18.34 13.77 0.57
C ILE A 77 -19.82 13.66 0.22
N VAL A 78 -20.69 14.29 1.01
CA VAL A 78 -22.13 14.28 0.75
C VAL A 78 -22.49 14.94 -0.58
N ASP A 79 -21.71 15.90 -1.05
CA ASP A 79 -21.96 16.56 -2.33
C ASP A 79 -21.58 15.65 -3.52
N ILE A 80 -20.64 14.70 -3.29
CA ILE A 80 -20.22 13.72 -4.30
C ILE A 80 -21.11 12.49 -4.28
N PHE A 81 -21.45 12.02 -3.08
CA PHE A 81 -22.24 10.79 -2.86
C PHE A 81 -23.42 11.06 -1.93
N PRO A 82 -24.39 11.90 -2.37
CA PRO A 82 -25.50 12.28 -1.48
C PRO A 82 -26.35 11.10 -1.03
N GLU A 83 -26.46 10.04 -1.84
CA GLU A 83 -27.25 8.86 -1.56
C GLU A 83 -26.70 7.97 -0.43
N TYR A 84 -25.39 8.11 -0.15
CA TYR A 84 -24.73 7.30 0.88
C TYR A 84 -24.45 8.06 2.17
N ALA A 85 -24.71 9.36 2.21
CA ALA A 85 -24.34 10.18 3.35
C ALA A 85 -25.47 10.20 4.40
N PRO A 86 -25.27 9.60 5.57
CA PRO A 86 -26.23 9.76 6.66
C PRO A 86 -26.22 11.18 7.18
N GLU A 87 -27.36 11.61 7.72
CA GLU A 87 -27.57 12.97 8.22
C GLU A 87 -26.47 13.43 9.17
N LYS A 88 -25.94 12.52 9.99
CA LYS A 88 -24.91 12.82 10.98
C LYS A 88 -23.52 13.08 10.41
N GLN A 89 -23.32 12.87 9.12
CA GLN A 89 -21.98 12.94 8.48
C GLN A 89 -21.92 13.94 7.35
N LYS A 90 -22.81 14.91 7.34
CA LYS A 90 -22.89 15.90 6.25
C LYS A 90 -21.64 16.73 6.07
N ASP A 91 -20.84 16.90 7.12
CA ASP A 91 -19.70 17.80 7.10
C ASP A 91 -18.35 17.09 6.90
N ILE A 92 -18.37 15.79 6.56
CA ILE A 92 -17.15 15.06 6.28
C ILE A 92 -16.56 15.53 4.95
N LEU A 93 -15.30 15.96 5.00
CA LEU A 93 -14.54 16.41 3.84
C LEU A 93 -13.85 15.24 3.14
N VAL A 94 -13.42 15.46 1.90
CA VAL A 94 -12.72 14.46 1.09
C VAL A 94 -11.38 14.05 1.70
N MET A 95 -10.68 14.97 2.35
CA MET A 95 -9.37 14.68 2.89
C MET A 95 -9.39 13.75 4.10
#